data_c6eb0913b427f4b005a061b0c3943be5
#
_entry.id   c6eb0913b427f4b005a061b0c3943be5
#
_cell.length_a   1.000
_cell.length_b   1.000
_cell.length_c   1.000
_cell.angle_alpha   90.00
_cell.angle_beta   90.00
_cell.angle_gamma   90.00
#
_symmetry.space_group_name_H-M   'P 1'
#
loop_
_entity.id
_entity.type
_entity.pdbx_description
1 polymer ?
#
loop_
_entity_poly.entity_id
_entity_poly.type
_entity_poly.pdbx_seq_one_letter_code
_entity_poly.pdbx_strand_id
1 'polypeptide(L)'
;MAHFFTVVFYQPILSLLILLYNTISFHDLGIAIILLTAIIRLVFWPLSKSSIKSQKSLQDLQPKLEALKKQFAADKVGLSKATMDLYKENKVNPFSSCLPLLIQLPFLIAVYRVFRDGINNKLGLVYSFIGRPETVNIMSFGFLNLAKPNVYLAVLAGLAQFWQAKMMITKKPEIDTPGSKDESMAAIMNKQMLYFMPAITIFIGISLPGGLTLYWFVLTLFTAIQQVITFKKKAGDSDAGNKIITGEIVK
;
A
#
# COMPACT_ATOMS: atom_id res chain seq x y z
N MET A 1 15.05 -11.81 -19.37
CA MET A 1 14.25 -11.13 -18.33
C MET A 1 12.74 -11.23 -18.59
N ALA A 2 12.24 -10.97 -19.80
CA ALA A 2 10.79 -11.05 -20.07
C ALA A 2 10.18 -12.44 -19.82
N HIS A 3 10.86 -13.52 -20.21
CA HIS A 3 10.40 -14.90 -19.99
C HIS A 3 10.33 -15.26 -18.49
N PHE A 4 11.33 -14.90 -17.71
CA PHE A 4 11.35 -15.12 -16.25
C PHE A 4 10.15 -14.43 -15.57
N PHE A 5 9.89 -13.16 -15.89
CA PHE A 5 8.75 -12.44 -15.34
C PHE A 5 7.42 -13.11 -15.71
N THR A 6 7.32 -13.59 -16.96
CA THR A 6 6.09 -14.26 -17.42
C THR A 6 5.84 -15.55 -16.66
N VAL A 7 6.85 -16.39 -16.45
CA VAL A 7 6.69 -17.69 -15.78
C VAL A 7 6.49 -17.52 -14.26
N VAL A 8 7.22 -16.59 -13.63
CA VAL A 8 7.21 -16.46 -12.15
C VAL A 8 6.05 -15.62 -11.63
N PHE A 9 5.63 -14.59 -12.37
CA PHE A 9 4.61 -13.66 -11.89
C PHE A 9 3.36 -13.63 -12.76
N TYR A 10 3.51 -13.42 -14.06
CA TYR A 10 2.36 -13.19 -14.93
C TYR A 10 1.47 -14.43 -15.07
N GLN A 11 2.05 -15.56 -15.41
CA GLN A 11 1.33 -16.82 -15.62
C GLN A 11 0.62 -17.33 -14.36
N PRO A 12 1.25 -17.37 -13.16
CA PRO A 12 0.55 -17.73 -11.94
C PRO A 12 -0.60 -16.81 -11.60
N ILE A 13 -0.41 -15.47 -11.74
CA ILE A 13 -1.43 -14.47 -11.45
C ILE A 13 -2.60 -14.60 -12.42
N LEU A 14 -2.33 -14.71 -13.72
CA LEU A 14 -3.36 -14.93 -14.74
C LEU A 14 -4.11 -16.24 -14.48
N SER A 15 -3.39 -17.32 -14.19
CA SER A 15 -3.98 -18.64 -13.93
C SER A 15 -4.85 -18.63 -12.67
N LEU A 16 -4.38 -18.01 -11.59
CA LEU A 16 -5.19 -17.85 -10.37
C LEU A 16 -6.42 -16.97 -10.62
N LEU A 17 -6.29 -15.89 -11.40
CA LEU A 17 -7.41 -15.05 -11.77
C LEU A 17 -8.49 -15.83 -12.55
N ILE A 18 -8.08 -16.65 -13.52
CA ILE A 18 -9.00 -17.48 -14.31
C ILE A 18 -9.62 -18.61 -13.47
N LEU A 19 -8.85 -19.21 -12.57
CA LEU A 19 -9.37 -20.19 -11.61
C LEU A 19 -10.49 -19.58 -10.76
N LEU A 20 -10.25 -18.40 -10.18
CA LEU A 20 -11.24 -17.69 -9.38
C LEU A 20 -12.47 -17.28 -10.21
N TYR A 21 -12.24 -16.83 -11.44
CA TYR A 21 -13.29 -16.48 -12.38
C TYR A 21 -14.22 -17.67 -12.65
N ASN A 22 -13.66 -18.86 -12.87
CA ASN A 22 -14.44 -20.05 -13.20
C ASN A 22 -15.15 -20.68 -11.98
N THR A 23 -14.62 -20.51 -10.76
CA THR A 23 -15.08 -21.29 -9.60
C THR A 23 -15.92 -20.49 -8.62
N ILE A 24 -15.44 -19.33 -8.17
CA ILE A 24 -16.02 -18.63 -7.01
C ILE A 24 -16.68 -17.30 -7.38
N SER A 25 -16.22 -16.67 -8.46
CA SER A 25 -16.64 -15.30 -8.79
C SER A 25 -17.93 -15.22 -9.64
N PHE A 26 -18.65 -16.33 -9.84
CA PHE A 26 -19.84 -16.39 -10.69
C PHE A 26 -19.61 -15.84 -12.10
N HIS A 27 -18.43 -16.06 -12.66
CA HIS A 27 -17.98 -15.53 -13.96
C HIS A 27 -17.96 -13.99 -14.02
N ASP A 28 -17.81 -13.32 -12.87
CA ASP A 28 -17.58 -11.87 -12.79
C ASP A 28 -16.08 -11.59 -12.57
N LEU A 29 -15.47 -10.87 -13.53
CA LEU A 29 -14.04 -10.58 -13.50
C LEU A 29 -13.66 -9.63 -12.36
N GLY A 30 -14.52 -8.69 -11.96
CA GLY A 30 -14.25 -7.78 -10.85
C GLY A 30 -14.24 -8.51 -9.52
N ILE A 31 -15.18 -9.44 -9.30
CA ILE A 31 -15.16 -10.30 -8.12
C ILE A 31 -13.89 -11.15 -8.09
N ALA A 32 -13.47 -11.71 -9.23
CA ALA A 32 -12.22 -12.46 -9.34
C ALA A 32 -11.00 -11.61 -8.98
N ILE A 33 -10.94 -10.33 -9.40
CA ILE A 33 -9.87 -9.39 -9.04
C ILE A 33 -9.87 -9.10 -7.54
N ILE A 34 -11.04 -8.89 -6.93
CA ILE A 34 -11.16 -8.66 -5.48
C ILE A 34 -10.63 -9.87 -4.71
N LEU A 35 -11.05 -11.08 -5.08
CA LEU A 35 -10.62 -12.32 -4.46
C LEU A 35 -9.12 -12.57 -4.66
N LEU A 36 -8.59 -12.37 -5.86
CA LEU A 36 -7.16 -12.44 -6.15
C LEU A 36 -6.36 -11.49 -5.24
N THR A 37 -6.82 -10.25 -5.14
CA THR A 37 -6.19 -9.23 -4.30
C THR A 37 -6.20 -9.63 -2.82
N ALA A 38 -7.34 -10.16 -2.35
CA ALA A 38 -7.48 -10.64 -0.98
C ALA A 38 -6.53 -11.82 -0.68
N ILE A 39 -6.44 -12.80 -1.58
CA ILE A 39 -5.53 -13.95 -1.42
C ILE A 39 -4.08 -13.49 -1.36
N ILE A 40 -3.64 -12.65 -2.30
CA ILE A 40 -2.28 -12.09 -2.31
C ILE A 40 -2.01 -11.35 -1.00
N ARG A 41 -2.94 -10.53 -0.53
CA ARG A 41 -2.80 -9.78 0.72
C ARG A 41 -2.75 -10.67 1.95
N LEU A 42 -3.51 -11.73 2.00
CA LEU A 42 -3.49 -12.69 3.11
C LEU A 42 -2.16 -13.44 3.15
N VAL A 43 -1.65 -13.90 2.01
CA VAL A 43 -0.34 -14.58 1.92
C VAL A 43 0.79 -13.66 2.41
N PHE A 44 0.79 -12.38 2.00
CA PHE A 44 1.81 -11.41 2.40
C PHE A 44 1.47 -10.64 3.68
N TRP A 45 0.42 -11.04 4.41
CA TRP A 45 -0.01 -10.36 5.63
C TRP A 45 1.10 -10.16 6.68
N PRO A 46 1.88 -11.19 7.08
CA PRO A 46 2.92 -11.02 8.10
C PRO A 46 3.99 -10.02 7.67
N LEU A 47 4.39 -10.06 6.41
CA LEU A 47 5.40 -9.16 5.85
C LEU A 47 4.88 -7.72 5.77
N SER A 48 3.66 -7.53 5.29
CA SER A 48 2.99 -6.22 5.24
C SER A 48 2.83 -5.61 6.65
N LYS A 49 2.46 -6.43 7.65
CA LYS A 49 2.32 -5.98 9.04
C LYS A 49 3.64 -5.45 9.61
N SER A 50 4.76 -6.16 9.36
CA SER A 50 6.09 -5.71 9.77
C SER A 50 6.44 -4.37 9.13
N SER A 51 6.18 -4.23 7.84
CA SER A 51 6.46 -3.00 7.10
C SER A 51 5.60 -1.82 7.56
N ILE A 52 4.31 -2.02 7.81
CA ILE A 52 3.41 -0.98 8.37
C ILE A 52 3.92 -0.49 9.72
N LYS A 53 4.38 -1.39 10.59
CA LYS A 53 4.96 -1.03 11.88
C LYS A 53 6.23 -0.18 11.71
N SER A 54 7.11 -0.57 10.80
CA SER A 54 8.35 0.17 10.49
C SER A 54 8.06 1.55 9.92
N GLN A 55 7.09 1.67 9.00
CA GLN A 55 6.65 2.95 8.46
C GLN A 55 6.14 3.88 9.57
N LYS A 56 5.33 3.35 10.48
CA LYS A 56 4.82 4.14 11.61
C LYS A 56 5.95 4.57 12.54
N SER A 57 6.89 3.68 12.86
CA SER A 57 8.05 4.02 13.69
C SER A 57 8.92 5.11 13.06
N LEU A 58 9.12 5.08 11.74
CA LEU A 58 9.82 6.16 11.02
C LEU A 58 9.08 7.49 11.11
N GLN A 59 7.74 7.47 10.99
CA GLN A 59 6.94 8.68 11.17
C GLN A 59 6.99 9.22 12.60
N ASP A 60 6.96 8.35 13.60
CA ASP A 60 7.06 8.74 14.99
C ASP A 60 8.44 9.37 15.32
N LEU A 61 9.47 9.07 14.51
CA LEU A 61 10.81 9.68 14.62
C LEU A 61 10.96 11.03 13.88
N GLN A 62 9.99 11.45 13.06
CA GLN A 62 10.05 12.71 12.30
C GLN A 62 10.38 13.93 13.15
N PRO A 63 9.76 14.16 14.35
CA PRO A 63 10.08 15.30 15.19
C PRO A 63 11.55 15.33 15.62
N LYS A 64 12.13 14.16 15.95
CA LYS A 64 13.56 14.04 16.33
C LYS A 64 14.48 14.32 15.15
N LEU A 65 14.10 13.86 13.95
CA LEU A 65 14.84 14.14 12.72
C LEU A 65 14.83 15.64 12.38
N GLU A 66 13.73 16.34 12.63
CA GLU A 66 13.65 17.79 12.46
C GLU A 66 14.55 18.53 13.45
N ALA A 67 14.59 18.10 14.71
CA ALA A 67 15.50 18.64 15.70
C ALA A 67 16.97 18.47 15.27
N LEU A 68 17.37 17.28 14.79
CA LEU A 68 18.70 17.03 14.26
C LEU A 68 19.02 17.92 13.05
N LYS A 69 18.08 18.10 12.11
CA LYS A 69 18.28 19.01 10.96
C LYS A 69 18.54 20.45 11.38
N LYS A 70 17.88 20.94 12.43
CA LYS A 70 18.13 22.27 12.98
C LYS A 70 19.48 22.34 13.66
N GLN A 71 19.86 21.32 14.42
CA GLN A 71 21.15 21.25 15.15
C GLN A 71 22.35 21.20 14.19
N PHE A 72 22.22 20.46 13.09
CA PHE A 72 23.29 20.24 12.11
C PHE A 72 23.06 21.01 10.79
N ALA A 73 22.42 22.18 10.83
CA ALA A 73 22.01 22.93 9.63
C ALA A 73 23.17 23.22 8.65
N ALA A 74 24.38 23.47 9.18
CA ALA A 74 25.58 23.75 8.40
C ALA A 74 26.48 22.52 8.16
N ASP A 75 26.23 21.40 8.85
CA ASP A 75 27.05 20.18 8.78
C ASP A 75 26.24 19.00 8.23
N LYS A 76 26.27 18.82 6.91
CA LYS A 76 25.58 17.72 6.23
C LYS A 76 26.14 16.33 6.59
N VAL A 77 27.44 16.24 6.89
CA VAL A 77 28.09 14.97 7.24
C VAL A 77 27.69 14.56 8.65
N GLY A 78 27.75 15.49 9.60
CA GLY A 78 27.29 15.29 10.97
C GLY A 78 25.79 14.92 11.01
N LEU A 79 24.94 15.60 10.22
CA LEU A 79 23.51 15.27 10.09
C LEU A 79 23.28 13.85 9.61
N SER A 80 24.01 13.40 8.58
CA SER A 80 23.86 12.04 8.04
C SER A 80 24.22 11.00 9.10
N LYS A 81 25.33 11.20 9.83
CA LYS A 81 25.77 10.33 10.92
C LYS A 81 24.75 10.31 12.05
N ALA A 82 24.33 11.47 12.56
CA ALA A 82 23.36 11.59 13.65
C ALA A 82 22.00 10.97 13.27
N THR A 83 21.56 11.12 12.01
CA THR A 83 20.33 10.47 11.49
C THR A 83 20.44 8.96 11.52
N MET A 84 21.59 8.42 11.09
CA MET A 84 21.81 6.97 11.09
C MET A 84 21.89 6.40 12.50
N ASP A 85 22.52 7.12 13.43
CA ASP A 85 22.60 6.74 14.84
C ASP A 85 21.21 6.80 15.49
N LEU A 86 20.39 7.83 15.20
CA LEU A 86 19.00 7.89 15.64
C LEU A 86 18.18 6.67 15.20
N TYR A 87 18.35 6.22 13.95
CA TYR A 87 17.66 5.03 13.45
C TYR A 87 18.14 3.76 14.15
N LYS A 88 19.44 3.60 14.39
CA LYS A 88 20.03 2.46 15.10
C LYS A 88 19.56 2.39 16.55
N GLU A 89 19.61 3.50 17.28
CA GLU A 89 19.15 3.60 18.68
C GLU A 89 17.68 3.21 18.84
N ASN A 90 16.83 3.64 17.89
CA ASN A 90 15.41 3.30 17.92
C ASN A 90 15.10 1.97 17.22
N LYS A 91 16.11 1.20 16.78
CA LYS A 91 15.98 -0.10 16.09
C LYS A 91 15.05 -0.03 14.87
N VAL A 92 15.08 1.08 14.13
CA VAL A 92 14.25 1.32 12.95
C VAL A 92 15.11 1.26 11.69
N ASN A 93 14.71 0.42 10.75
CA ASN A 93 15.37 0.33 9.44
C ASN A 93 14.61 1.17 8.42
N PRO A 94 15.19 2.25 7.86
CA PRO A 94 14.54 3.11 6.89
C PRO A 94 14.16 2.38 5.58
N PHE A 95 14.92 1.34 5.21
CA PHE A 95 14.65 0.55 4.00
C PHE A 95 13.41 -0.35 4.12
N SER A 96 12.98 -0.67 5.34
CA SER A 96 11.78 -1.50 5.54
C SER A 96 10.47 -0.80 5.13
N SER A 97 10.48 0.53 5.01
CA SER A 97 9.32 1.30 4.57
C SER A 97 9.05 1.19 3.05
N CYS A 98 10.07 0.96 2.23
CA CYS A 98 9.92 0.78 0.78
C CYS A 98 9.65 -0.68 0.38
N LEU A 99 9.80 -1.63 1.30
CA LEU A 99 9.60 -3.05 1.04
C LEU A 99 8.22 -3.41 0.45
N PRO A 100 7.09 -2.82 0.93
CA PRO A 100 5.79 -3.08 0.30
C PRO A 100 5.75 -2.69 -1.17
N LEU A 101 6.36 -1.58 -1.54
CA LEU A 101 6.41 -1.12 -2.93
C LEU A 101 7.19 -2.12 -3.81
N LEU A 102 8.34 -2.59 -3.34
CA LEU A 102 9.17 -3.56 -4.08
C LEU A 102 8.44 -4.89 -4.28
N ILE A 103 7.72 -5.38 -3.26
CA ILE A 103 6.91 -6.60 -3.37
C ILE A 103 5.73 -6.37 -4.31
N GLN A 104 5.11 -5.20 -4.24
CA GLN A 104 3.90 -4.87 -4.99
C GLN A 104 4.14 -4.69 -6.49
N LEU A 105 5.33 -4.18 -6.89
CA LEU A 105 5.64 -3.89 -8.29
C LEU A 105 5.43 -5.08 -9.25
N PRO A 106 5.92 -6.29 -8.98
CA PRO A 106 5.68 -7.44 -9.86
C PRO A 106 4.19 -7.75 -10.06
N PHE A 107 3.40 -7.68 -8.98
CA PHE A 107 1.95 -7.94 -9.04
C PHE A 107 1.22 -6.85 -9.83
N LEU A 108 1.57 -5.58 -9.59
CA LEU A 108 0.99 -4.45 -10.32
C LEU A 108 1.27 -4.57 -11.83
N ILE A 109 2.52 -4.88 -12.19
CA ILE A 109 2.92 -5.06 -13.60
C ILE A 109 2.20 -6.26 -14.22
N ALA A 110 2.05 -7.37 -13.50
CA ALA A 110 1.35 -8.56 -14.00
C ALA A 110 -0.13 -8.25 -14.26
N VAL A 111 -0.84 -7.65 -13.30
CA VAL A 111 -2.25 -7.24 -13.46
C VAL A 111 -2.40 -6.21 -14.58
N TYR A 112 -1.50 -5.21 -14.67
CA TYR A 112 -1.48 -4.26 -15.78
C TYR A 112 -1.39 -4.96 -17.14
N ARG A 113 -0.47 -5.94 -17.29
CA ARG A 113 -0.32 -6.70 -18.54
C ARG A 113 -1.57 -7.51 -18.89
N VAL A 114 -2.26 -8.07 -17.90
CA VAL A 114 -3.52 -8.82 -18.14
C VAL A 114 -4.53 -7.95 -18.88
N PHE A 115 -4.68 -6.69 -18.47
CA PHE A 115 -5.63 -5.77 -19.10
C PHE A 115 -5.09 -5.12 -20.37
N ARG A 116 -3.82 -4.71 -20.39
CA ARG A 116 -3.18 -4.08 -21.55
C ARG A 116 -3.14 -5.01 -22.76
N ASP A 117 -2.71 -6.26 -22.54
CA ASP A 117 -2.55 -7.24 -23.63
C ASP A 117 -3.89 -7.89 -24.04
N GLY A 118 -4.96 -7.61 -23.28
CA GLY A 118 -6.28 -8.21 -23.43
C GLY A 118 -6.33 -9.63 -22.86
N ILE A 119 -7.11 -9.81 -21.80
CA ILE A 119 -7.18 -11.08 -21.06
C ILE A 119 -7.51 -12.26 -21.97
N ASN A 120 -8.45 -12.07 -22.93
CA ASN A 120 -8.86 -13.10 -23.87
C ASN A 120 -7.75 -13.53 -24.83
N ASN A 121 -6.81 -12.64 -25.16
CA ASN A 121 -5.68 -12.94 -26.04
C ASN A 121 -4.60 -13.79 -25.36
N LYS A 122 -4.63 -13.91 -24.04
CA LYS A 122 -3.59 -14.56 -23.22
C LYS A 122 -4.09 -15.82 -22.50
N LEU A 123 -5.30 -16.27 -22.74
CA LEU A 123 -5.85 -17.49 -22.12
C LEU A 123 -4.99 -18.74 -22.42
N GLY A 124 -4.26 -18.76 -23.53
CA GLY A 124 -3.30 -19.82 -23.86
C GLY A 124 -2.15 -19.97 -22.84
N LEU A 125 -1.84 -18.94 -22.06
CA LEU A 125 -0.80 -18.96 -21.02
C LEU A 125 -1.31 -19.53 -19.67
N VAL A 126 -2.61 -19.71 -19.51
CA VAL A 126 -3.20 -20.33 -18.31
C VAL A 126 -2.72 -21.77 -18.19
N TYR A 127 -2.42 -22.22 -16.99
CA TYR A 127 -1.99 -23.60 -16.75
C TYR A 127 -2.99 -24.62 -17.30
N SER A 128 -2.51 -25.72 -17.87
CA SER A 128 -3.32 -26.73 -18.57
C SER A 128 -4.35 -27.43 -17.68
N PHE A 129 -4.09 -27.51 -16.39
CA PHE A 129 -5.01 -28.11 -15.40
C PHE A 129 -6.16 -27.18 -14.98
N ILE A 130 -6.11 -25.90 -15.38
CA ILE A 130 -7.20 -24.95 -15.14
C ILE A 130 -8.04 -24.87 -16.39
N GLY A 131 -9.37 -25.07 -16.27
CA GLY A 131 -10.30 -24.92 -17.36
C GLY A 131 -10.17 -23.53 -17.98
N ARG A 132 -9.89 -23.49 -19.29
CA ARG A 132 -9.80 -22.21 -20.03
C ARG A 132 -11.18 -21.87 -20.56
N PRO A 133 -11.80 -20.76 -20.13
CA PRO A 133 -13.04 -20.31 -20.75
C PRO A 133 -12.76 -19.89 -22.20
N GLU A 134 -13.73 -20.03 -23.08
CA GLU A 134 -13.63 -19.54 -24.46
C GLU A 134 -13.44 -18.03 -24.48
N THR A 135 -14.17 -17.33 -23.61
CA THR A 135 -14.09 -15.87 -23.44
C THR A 135 -14.28 -15.51 -21.97
N VAL A 136 -13.56 -14.48 -21.53
CA VAL A 136 -13.79 -13.85 -20.23
C VAL A 136 -14.63 -12.59 -20.42
N ASN A 137 -15.73 -12.50 -19.71
CA ASN A 137 -16.57 -11.32 -19.71
C ASN A 137 -15.86 -10.17 -18.98
N ILE A 138 -15.58 -9.10 -19.70
CA ILE A 138 -14.91 -7.89 -19.17
C ILE A 138 -15.87 -6.93 -18.46
N MET A 139 -17.19 -7.18 -18.56
CA MET A 139 -18.19 -6.45 -17.78
C MET A 139 -18.29 -7.06 -16.40
N SER A 140 -18.21 -6.23 -15.38
CA SER A 140 -18.29 -6.63 -13.97
C SER A 140 -19.46 -5.92 -13.30
N PHE A 141 -20.07 -6.59 -12.31
CA PHE A 141 -21.24 -6.10 -11.58
C PHE A 141 -22.42 -5.69 -12.50
N GLY A 142 -22.44 -6.16 -13.75
CA GLY A 142 -23.45 -5.83 -14.76
C GLY A 142 -23.28 -4.47 -15.45
N PHE A 143 -22.46 -3.56 -14.94
CA PHE A 143 -22.34 -2.18 -15.47
C PHE A 143 -20.91 -1.68 -15.66
N LEU A 144 -19.91 -2.32 -15.07
CA LEU A 144 -18.55 -1.83 -15.02
C LEU A 144 -17.67 -2.49 -16.09
N ASN A 145 -17.27 -1.76 -17.12
CA ASN A 145 -16.33 -2.25 -18.12
C ASN A 145 -14.88 -2.14 -17.60
N LEU A 146 -14.27 -3.29 -17.31
CA LEU A 146 -12.92 -3.35 -16.73
C LEU A 146 -11.79 -3.14 -17.75
N ALA A 147 -12.06 -3.21 -19.05
CA ALA A 147 -11.08 -2.91 -20.09
C ALA A 147 -10.94 -1.41 -20.37
N LYS A 148 -11.96 -0.61 -20.03
CA LYS A 148 -11.97 0.83 -20.26
C LYS A 148 -11.62 1.59 -18.96
N PRO A 149 -11.00 2.77 -19.05
CA PRO A 149 -10.83 3.66 -17.91
C PRO A 149 -12.16 4.02 -17.25
N ASN A 150 -12.16 4.13 -15.92
CA ASN A 150 -13.35 4.48 -15.16
C ASN A 150 -13.02 5.55 -14.09
N VAL A 151 -13.60 6.73 -14.26
CA VAL A 151 -13.36 7.89 -13.37
C VAL A 151 -13.84 7.62 -11.95
N TYR A 152 -14.96 6.93 -11.77
CA TYR A 152 -15.50 6.64 -10.43
C TYR A 152 -14.54 5.75 -9.63
N LEU A 153 -14.00 4.71 -10.27
CA LEU A 153 -12.98 3.85 -9.64
C LEU A 153 -11.70 4.63 -9.30
N ALA A 154 -11.26 5.53 -10.18
CA ALA A 154 -10.07 6.35 -9.94
C ALA A 154 -10.27 7.27 -8.72
N VAL A 155 -11.44 7.91 -8.61
CA VAL A 155 -11.78 8.73 -7.45
C VAL A 155 -11.86 7.90 -6.16
N LEU A 156 -12.51 6.73 -6.21
CA LEU A 156 -12.56 5.81 -5.06
C LEU A 156 -11.16 5.34 -4.62
N ALA A 157 -10.27 5.04 -5.57
CA ALA A 157 -8.89 4.67 -5.26
C ALA A 157 -8.13 5.83 -4.59
N GLY A 158 -8.29 7.06 -5.08
CA GLY A 158 -7.70 8.25 -4.47
C GLY A 158 -8.25 8.54 -3.06
N LEU A 159 -9.56 8.40 -2.85
CA LEU A 159 -10.18 8.57 -1.53
C LEU A 159 -9.70 7.51 -0.53
N ALA A 160 -9.61 6.25 -0.97
CA ALA A 160 -9.06 5.17 -0.14
C ALA A 160 -7.60 5.45 0.23
N GLN A 161 -6.80 5.96 -0.72
CA GLN A 161 -5.41 6.34 -0.47
C GLN A 161 -5.28 7.54 0.46
N PHE A 162 -6.16 8.53 0.33
CA PHE A 162 -6.23 9.66 1.26
C PHE A 162 -6.51 9.19 2.69
N TRP A 163 -7.51 8.32 2.86
CA TRP A 163 -7.83 7.73 4.15
C TRP A 163 -6.64 6.94 4.72
N GLN A 164 -5.99 6.11 3.90
CA GLN A 164 -4.79 5.36 4.28
C GLN A 164 -3.66 6.29 4.72
N ALA A 165 -3.35 7.33 3.94
CA ALA A 165 -2.31 8.31 4.24
C ALA A 165 -2.59 9.06 5.55
N LYS A 166 -3.86 9.47 5.76
CA LYS A 166 -4.28 10.17 6.99
C LYS A 166 -4.02 9.38 8.26
N MET A 167 -4.17 8.04 8.22
CA MET A 167 -3.88 7.18 9.37
C MET A 167 -2.38 7.09 9.70
N MET A 168 -1.53 7.32 8.71
CA MET A 168 -0.08 7.28 8.89
C MET A 168 0.49 8.56 9.50
N ILE A 169 -0.16 9.70 9.30
CA ILE A 169 0.35 10.98 9.76
C ILE A 169 0.27 11.08 11.29
N THR A 170 1.40 11.31 11.92
CA THR A 170 1.49 11.60 13.35
C THR A 170 1.09 13.04 13.60
N LYS A 171 0.35 13.31 14.69
CA LYS A 171 0.06 14.68 15.12
C LYS A 171 1.38 15.44 15.29
N LYS A 172 1.44 16.69 14.80
CA LYS A 172 2.59 17.58 15.02
C LYS A 172 2.88 17.66 16.52
N PRO A 173 4.13 17.57 16.98
CA PRO A 173 4.46 18.20 18.24
C PRO A 173 4.24 19.69 18.02
N GLU A 174 3.40 20.31 18.83
CA GLU A 174 3.28 21.75 18.97
C GLU A 174 4.61 22.28 19.56
N ILE A 175 5.59 22.51 18.70
CA ILE A 175 6.73 23.34 19.04
C ILE A 175 6.48 24.63 18.28
N ASP A 176 5.66 25.50 18.88
CA ASP A 176 5.55 26.90 18.50
C ASP A 176 6.89 27.59 18.84
N THR A 177 7.79 27.60 17.87
CA THR A 177 8.88 28.57 17.87
C THR A 177 8.44 29.76 17.03
N PRO A 178 8.17 30.93 17.64
CA PRO A 178 7.86 32.14 16.88
C PRO A 178 9.05 32.47 15.98
N GLY A 179 8.88 32.45 14.65
CA GLY A 179 9.87 32.95 13.70
C GLY A 179 10.34 32.02 12.60
N SER A 180 10.02 30.72 12.57
CA SER A 180 10.39 29.86 11.43
C SER A 180 9.35 29.95 10.33
N LYS A 181 9.58 30.81 9.34
CA LYS A 181 8.80 30.88 8.07
C LYS A 181 9.01 29.67 7.16
N ASP A 182 9.92 28.77 7.52
CA ASP A 182 10.17 27.56 6.76
C ASP A 182 9.26 26.44 7.29
N GLU A 183 8.24 26.08 6.49
CA GLU A 183 7.49 24.85 6.73
C GLU A 183 8.51 23.71 6.91
N SER A 184 8.43 23.00 8.03
CA SER A 184 9.37 21.90 8.27
C SER A 184 9.29 20.89 7.11
N MET A 185 10.40 20.33 6.69
CA MET A 185 10.48 19.33 5.61
C MET A 185 9.47 18.18 5.84
N ALA A 186 9.19 17.84 7.10
CA ALA A 186 8.19 16.84 7.45
C ALA A 186 6.76 17.33 7.19
N ALA A 187 6.46 18.62 7.41
CA ALA A 187 5.16 19.17 7.07
C ALA A 187 4.92 19.14 5.57
N ILE A 188 5.93 19.48 4.77
CA ILE A 188 5.88 19.39 3.30
C ILE A 188 5.67 17.93 2.87
N MET A 189 6.46 16.99 3.43
CA MET A 189 6.35 15.57 3.11
C MET A 189 5.00 15.00 3.52
N ASN A 190 4.46 15.38 4.68
CA ASN A 190 3.15 14.98 5.12
C ASN A 190 2.03 15.55 4.22
N LYS A 191 2.12 16.80 3.80
CA LYS A 191 1.20 17.39 2.83
C LYS A 191 1.28 16.69 1.47
N GLN A 192 2.49 16.41 1.00
CA GLN A 192 2.70 15.67 -0.25
C GLN A 192 2.08 14.27 -0.19
N MET A 193 2.30 13.54 0.89
CA MET A 193 1.73 12.19 1.07
C MET A 193 0.21 12.24 1.22
N LEU A 194 -0.34 13.26 1.90
CA LEU A 194 -1.77 13.35 2.18
C LEU A 194 -2.60 13.83 0.99
N TYR A 195 -2.10 14.79 0.22
CA TYR A 195 -2.89 15.44 -0.83
C TYR A 195 -2.37 15.14 -2.23
N PHE A 196 -1.06 15.24 -2.43
CA PHE A 196 -0.47 15.10 -3.76
C PHE A 196 -0.53 13.64 -4.26
N MET A 197 -0.21 12.67 -3.41
CA MET A 197 -0.25 11.26 -3.80
C MET A 197 -1.66 10.78 -4.16
N PRO A 198 -2.73 11.05 -3.38
CA PRO A 198 -4.09 10.72 -3.80
C PRO A 198 -4.52 11.42 -5.10
N ALA A 199 -4.14 12.70 -5.29
CA ALA A 199 -4.43 13.42 -6.52
C ALA A 199 -3.75 12.77 -7.75
N ILE A 200 -2.47 12.39 -7.63
CA ILE A 200 -1.76 11.62 -8.67
C ILE A 200 -2.45 10.28 -8.93
N THR A 201 -2.90 9.59 -7.89
CA THR A 201 -3.61 8.30 -8.05
C THR A 201 -4.89 8.46 -8.86
N ILE A 202 -5.66 9.53 -8.61
CA ILE A 202 -6.85 9.84 -9.42
C ILE A 202 -6.42 10.12 -10.87
N PHE A 203 -5.44 11.01 -11.06
CA PHE A 203 -4.98 11.41 -12.38
C PHE A 203 -4.45 10.23 -13.22
N ILE A 204 -3.67 9.35 -12.62
CA ILE A 204 -3.19 8.12 -13.29
C ILE A 204 -4.35 7.15 -13.49
N GLY A 205 -5.22 6.96 -12.48
CA GLY A 205 -6.33 6.02 -12.52
C GLY A 205 -7.34 6.30 -13.63
N ILE A 206 -7.57 7.56 -14.00
CA ILE A 206 -8.45 7.92 -15.13
C ILE A 206 -7.86 7.54 -16.51
N SER A 207 -6.59 7.21 -16.58
CA SER A 207 -5.92 6.78 -17.82
C SER A 207 -5.69 5.27 -17.88
N LEU A 208 -5.89 4.56 -16.76
CA LEU A 208 -5.65 3.12 -16.66
C LEU A 208 -6.94 2.31 -16.91
N PRO A 209 -6.82 1.05 -17.40
CA PRO A 209 -7.95 0.14 -17.49
C PRO A 209 -8.65 -0.03 -16.13
N GLY A 210 -9.99 -0.08 -16.13
CA GLY A 210 -10.80 -0.16 -14.92
C GLY A 210 -10.46 -1.36 -14.03
N GLY A 211 -10.07 -2.48 -14.60
CA GLY A 211 -9.65 -3.65 -13.82
C GLY A 211 -8.37 -3.42 -13.02
N LEU A 212 -7.41 -2.64 -13.56
CA LEU A 212 -6.21 -2.27 -12.81
C LEU A 212 -6.54 -1.23 -11.72
N THR A 213 -7.41 -0.28 -12.03
CA THR A 213 -7.86 0.73 -11.06
C THR A 213 -8.67 0.08 -9.93
N LEU A 214 -9.52 -0.91 -10.24
CA LEU A 214 -10.23 -1.72 -9.25
C LEU A 214 -9.25 -2.49 -8.35
N TYR A 215 -8.26 -3.16 -8.95
CA TYR A 215 -7.18 -3.81 -8.20
C TYR A 215 -6.48 -2.84 -7.25
N TRP A 216 -6.11 -1.64 -7.73
CA TRP A 216 -5.46 -0.61 -6.91
C TRP A 216 -6.34 -0.13 -5.76
N PHE A 217 -7.62 0.14 -6.03
CA PHE A 217 -8.59 0.52 -5.00
C PHE A 217 -8.70 -0.53 -3.90
N VAL A 218 -8.95 -1.79 -4.27
CA VAL A 218 -9.10 -2.91 -3.34
C VAL A 218 -7.81 -3.13 -2.54
N LEU A 219 -6.65 -3.07 -3.21
CA LEU A 219 -5.34 -3.18 -2.59
C LEU A 219 -5.12 -2.12 -1.51
N THR A 220 -5.45 -0.87 -1.81
CA THR A 220 -5.34 0.27 -0.89
C THR A 220 -6.29 0.12 0.28
N LEU A 221 -7.51 -0.31 0.02
CA LEU A 221 -8.52 -0.56 1.06
C LEU A 221 -8.07 -1.65 2.03
N PHE A 222 -7.56 -2.78 1.54
CA PHE A 222 -6.98 -3.84 2.39
C PHE A 222 -5.80 -3.32 3.21
N THR A 223 -4.95 -2.48 2.64
CA THR A 223 -3.83 -1.87 3.38
C THR A 223 -4.34 -0.96 4.49
N ALA A 224 -5.34 -0.13 4.21
CA ALA A 224 -5.96 0.74 5.21
C ALA A 224 -6.58 -0.06 6.36
N ILE A 225 -7.31 -1.12 6.06
CA ILE A 225 -7.89 -2.03 7.06
C ILE A 225 -6.77 -2.68 7.90
N GLN A 226 -5.71 -3.17 7.26
CA GLN A 226 -4.57 -3.77 7.95
C GLN A 226 -3.85 -2.77 8.87
N GLN A 227 -3.74 -1.50 8.46
CA GLN A 227 -3.19 -0.42 9.30
C GLN A 227 -4.06 -0.20 10.54
N VAL A 228 -5.38 -0.10 10.39
CA VAL A 228 -6.32 0.04 11.54
C VAL A 228 -6.13 -1.09 12.53
N ILE A 229 -6.10 -2.35 12.06
CA ILE A 229 -5.92 -3.53 12.92
C ILE A 229 -4.55 -3.50 13.63
N THR A 230 -3.49 -3.14 12.88
CA THR A 230 -2.12 -3.14 13.41
C THR A 230 -1.92 -2.05 14.46
N PHE A 231 -2.53 -0.86 14.27
CA PHE A 231 -2.39 0.27 15.20
C PHE A 231 -3.25 0.10 16.45
N LYS A 232 -4.48 -0.43 16.33
CA LYS A 232 -5.32 -0.74 17.50
C LYS A 232 -4.63 -1.72 18.44
N LYS A 233 -3.96 -2.75 17.91
CA LYS A 233 -3.25 -3.73 18.73
C LYS A 233 -2.07 -3.11 19.49
N LYS A 234 -1.35 -2.14 18.92
CA LYS A 234 -0.23 -1.44 19.59
C LYS A 234 -0.73 -0.53 20.73
N ALA A 235 -1.90 0.10 20.58
CA ALA A 235 -2.51 0.92 21.62
C ALA A 235 -2.93 0.06 22.85
N GLY A 236 -3.51 -1.13 22.61
CA GLY A 236 -3.87 -2.05 23.70
C GLY A 236 -2.67 -2.63 24.44
N ASP A 237 -1.58 -2.98 23.73
CA ASP A 237 -0.36 -3.51 24.34
C ASP A 237 0.40 -2.43 25.17
N SER A 238 0.34 -1.15 24.76
CA SER A 238 0.95 -0.05 25.52
C SER A 238 0.15 0.30 26.79
N ASP A 239 -1.16 0.18 26.75
CA ASP A 239 -2.04 0.41 27.91
C ASP A 239 -1.90 -0.71 28.93
N ALA A 240 -1.77 -1.96 28.48
CA ALA A 240 -1.51 -3.12 29.35
C ALA A 240 -0.11 -3.03 29.99
N GLY A 241 0.92 -2.60 29.24
CA GLY A 241 2.27 -2.38 29.78
C GLY A 241 2.34 -1.26 30.81
N ASN A 242 1.60 -0.18 30.61
CA ASN A 242 1.54 0.94 31.55
C ASN A 242 0.80 0.59 32.84
N LYS A 243 -0.24 -0.25 32.77
CA LYS A 243 -0.95 -0.79 33.96
C LYS A 243 -0.06 -1.69 34.83
N ILE A 244 0.87 -2.43 34.20
CA ILE A 244 1.82 -3.28 34.93
C ILE A 244 2.88 -2.42 35.64
N ILE A 245 3.29 -1.30 35.04
CA ILE A 245 4.30 -0.40 35.63
C ILE A 245 3.71 0.46 36.77
N THR A 246 2.44 0.80 36.73
CA THR A 246 1.75 1.61 37.75
C THR A 246 1.25 0.80 38.94
N GLY A 247 1.39 -0.52 38.95
CA GLY A 247 1.08 -1.35 40.15
C GLY A 247 -0.38 -1.47 40.47
N GLU A 248 -1.31 -1.08 39.60
CA GLU A 248 -2.73 -1.30 39.75
C GLU A 248 -3.10 -2.77 39.45
N ILE A 249 -2.72 -3.64 40.34
CA ILE A 249 -3.36 -4.98 40.43
C ILE A 249 -4.71 -4.78 41.11
N VAL A 250 -5.75 -4.83 40.32
CA VAL A 250 -7.12 -4.87 40.84
C VAL A 250 -7.26 -6.15 41.68
N LYS A 251 -7.56 -5.92 42.95
CA LYS A 251 -8.03 -6.96 43.86
C LYS A 251 -9.38 -7.53 43.42
#